data_7b0bda50186bebeb2cc719a1b5398adc
#
_entry.id   7b0bda50186bebeb2cc719a1b5398adc
#
_cell.length_a   1.000
_cell.length_b   1.000
_cell.length_c   1.000
_cell.angle_alpha   90.00
_cell.angle_beta   90.00
_cell.angle_gamma   90.00
#
_symmetry.space_group_name_H-M   'P 1'
#
loop_
_entity.id
_entity.type
_entity.pdbx_description
1 polymer ?
#
loop_
_entity_poly.entity_id
_entity_poly.type
_entity_poly.pdbx_seq_one_letter_code
_entity_poly.pdbx_strand_id
1 'polypeptide(L)'
;EISCSLVGSEMCKETELVEPKKPIVIYIDPATPKKWVPYLIQGVNDWQKAFEKAGFKNAIIGKEAPTDDPTWSLEDARHSAIVYKPSDIPNASGPHVHDPRSGEILETHINWYHNVMLLLYNWYIVQAGAIDPGARKPQFDDELMGELIRFVSSHEVGHTLGLRHNFGSSATVPVEKLRDKAWVEANGHTPSIMDYARFNYIAQPE
;
A
#
# COMPACT_ATOMS: atom_id res chain seq x y z
N GLU A 1 -0.63 -7.21 19.34
CA GLU A 1 0.57 -7.98 19.72
C GLU A 1 0.97 -8.83 18.52
N ILE A 2 1.98 -8.39 17.76
CA ILE A 2 2.66 -9.27 16.80
C ILE A 2 3.25 -10.36 17.67
N SER A 3 2.75 -11.59 17.49
CA SER A 3 3.08 -12.73 18.32
C SER A 3 4.59 -12.87 18.53
N CYS A 4 5.02 -12.72 19.75
CA CYS A 4 6.41 -12.85 20.20
C CYS A 4 6.95 -14.29 20.12
N SER A 5 6.29 -15.18 19.41
CA SER A 5 6.74 -16.56 19.16
C SER A 5 7.91 -16.66 18.17
N LEU A 6 8.33 -15.52 17.57
CA LEU A 6 9.51 -15.44 16.71
C LEU A 6 10.78 -14.99 17.43
N VAL A 7 10.70 -14.67 18.70
CA VAL A 7 11.84 -14.21 19.47
C VAL A 7 12.27 -15.31 20.43
N GLY A 8 13.23 -16.11 20.01
CA GLY A 8 14.11 -16.78 20.94
C GLY A 8 14.79 -15.71 21.81
N SER A 9 14.89 -15.96 23.10
CA SER A 9 15.27 -15.07 24.19
C SER A 9 16.71 -14.53 24.13
N GLU A 10 17.07 -13.85 23.04
CA GLU A 10 18.25 -12.99 23.04
C GLU A 10 17.81 -11.61 22.56
N MET A 11 18.01 -10.61 23.42
CA MET A 11 17.84 -9.21 23.07
C MET A 11 18.64 -8.95 21.79
N CYS A 12 17.92 -8.78 20.67
CA CYS A 12 18.55 -8.36 19.43
C CYS A 12 19.31 -7.06 19.70
N LYS A 13 20.61 -7.08 19.48
CA LYS A 13 21.39 -5.85 19.39
C LYS A 13 20.75 -5.01 18.29
N GLU A 14 20.47 -3.75 18.56
CA GLU A 14 19.74 -2.78 17.72
C GLU A 14 20.33 -2.52 16.32
N THR A 15 21.18 -3.40 15.78
CA THR A 15 21.99 -3.12 14.59
C THR A 15 21.90 -4.14 13.46
N GLU A 16 21.28 -5.31 13.64
CA GLU A 16 21.20 -6.30 12.56
C GLU A 16 19.78 -6.60 12.15
N LEU A 17 19.43 -6.27 10.87
CA LEU A 17 18.19 -6.68 10.28
C LEU A 17 18.22 -8.19 10.03
N VAL A 18 17.18 -8.89 10.46
CA VAL A 18 17.02 -10.35 10.25
C VAL A 18 16.02 -10.63 9.14
N GLU A 19 16.19 -11.74 8.45
CA GLU A 19 15.21 -12.22 7.47
C GLU A 19 14.14 -13.07 8.16
N PRO A 20 12.85 -12.87 7.84
CA PRO A 20 11.79 -13.74 8.36
C PRO A 20 11.96 -15.15 7.75
N LYS A 21 11.57 -16.18 8.50
CA LYS A 21 11.57 -17.57 8.00
C LYS A 21 10.65 -17.75 6.78
N LYS A 22 9.55 -16.98 6.74
CA LYS A 22 8.58 -16.97 5.65
C LYS A 22 8.20 -15.51 5.37
N PRO A 23 8.67 -14.91 4.28
CA PRO A 23 8.26 -13.58 3.89
C PRO A 23 6.79 -13.55 3.47
N ILE A 24 6.15 -12.39 3.63
CA ILE A 24 4.82 -12.13 3.11
C ILE A 24 4.96 -11.91 1.60
N VAL A 25 4.31 -12.74 0.80
CA VAL A 25 4.31 -12.59 -0.67
C VAL A 25 2.89 -12.25 -1.12
N ILE A 26 2.75 -11.13 -1.84
CA ILE A 26 1.48 -10.72 -2.45
C ILE A 26 1.65 -10.75 -3.96
N TYR A 27 0.86 -11.58 -4.62
CA TYR A 27 0.88 -11.74 -6.06
C TYR A 27 -0.03 -10.73 -6.74
N ILE A 28 0.34 -10.29 -7.94
CA ILE A 28 -0.52 -9.46 -8.78
C ILE A 28 -1.24 -10.36 -9.78
N ASP A 29 -2.56 -10.27 -9.81
CA ASP A 29 -3.42 -10.99 -10.74
C ASP A 29 -2.98 -10.80 -12.19
N PRO A 30 -2.80 -11.89 -12.98
CA PRO A 30 -2.46 -11.80 -14.39
C PRO A 30 -3.45 -10.99 -15.26
N ALA A 31 -4.71 -10.86 -14.83
CA ALA A 31 -5.72 -10.04 -15.49
C ALA A 31 -5.47 -8.51 -15.35
N THR A 32 -4.55 -8.11 -14.48
CA THR A 32 -4.20 -6.70 -14.27
C THR A 32 -3.56 -6.11 -15.54
N PRO A 33 -4.02 -4.93 -16.02
CA PRO A 33 -3.36 -4.24 -17.13
C PRO A 33 -1.86 -4.05 -16.85
N LYS A 34 -1.01 -4.50 -17.78
CA LYS A 34 0.45 -4.58 -17.58
C LYS A 34 1.09 -3.26 -17.16
N LYS A 35 0.57 -2.14 -17.62
CA LYS A 35 1.10 -0.82 -17.26
C LYS A 35 0.89 -0.47 -15.76
N TRP A 36 -0.06 -1.09 -15.06
CA TRP A 36 -0.33 -0.84 -13.65
C TRP A 36 0.39 -1.82 -12.69
N VAL A 37 0.82 -2.97 -13.21
CA VAL A 37 1.50 -4.00 -12.41
C VAL A 37 2.71 -3.46 -11.63
N PRO A 38 3.62 -2.68 -12.22
CA PRO A 38 4.78 -2.16 -11.48
C PRO A 38 4.38 -1.28 -10.29
N TYR A 39 3.34 -0.47 -10.43
CA TYR A 39 2.88 0.44 -9.37
C TYR A 39 2.21 -0.32 -8.23
N LEU A 40 1.44 -1.37 -8.53
CA LEU A 40 0.87 -2.25 -7.52
C LEU A 40 1.96 -2.97 -6.72
N ILE A 41 2.98 -3.51 -7.41
CA ILE A 41 4.15 -4.14 -6.77
C ILE A 41 4.89 -3.14 -5.89
N GLN A 42 5.10 -1.90 -6.35
CA GLN A 42 5.74 -0.86 -5.55
C GLN A 42 4.95 -0.55 -4.29
N GLY A 43 3.60 -0.45 -4.39
CA GLY A 43 2.74 -0.23 -3.24
C GLY A 43 2.84 -1.33 -2.17
N VAL A 44 3.01 -2.59 -2.58
CA VAL A 44 3.33 -3.70 -1.67
C VAL A 44 4.71 -3.50 -1.04
N ASN A 45 5.71 -3.21 -1.87
CA ASN A 45 7.10 -3.12 -1.42
C ASN A 45 7.40 -1.89 -0.57
N ASP A 46 6.57 -0.85 -0.61
CA ASP A 46 6.69 0.34 0.25
C ASP A 46 6.67 -0.01 1.74
N TRP A 47 6.00 -1.10 2.11
CA TRP A 47 5.94 -1.61 3.48
C TRP A 47 7.26 -2.21 3.96
N GLN A 48 8.20 -2.51 3.06
CA GLN A 48 9.52 -3.01 3.43
C GLN A 48 10.23 -2.06 4.41
N LYS A 49 10.11 -0.74 4.20
CA LYS A 49 10.69 0.26 5.12
C LYS A 49 10.12 0.17 6.56
N ALA A 50 8.83 -0.13 6.67
CA ALA A 50 8.20 -0.32 7.98
C ALA A 50 8.69 -1.61 8.66
N PHE A 51 8.83 -2.69 7.91
CA PHE A 51 9.40 -3.94 8.43
C PHE A 51 10.88 -3.79 8.81
N GLU A 52 11.67 -3.03 8.06
CA GLU A 52 13.07 -2.73 8.43
C GLU A 52 13.16 -1.94 9.74
N LYS A 53 12.25 -0.98 9.96
CA LYS A 53 12.14 -0.30 11.25
C LYS A 53 11.74 -1.22 12.39
N ALA A 54 11.05 -2.32 12.10
CA ALA A 54 10.72 -3.39 13.04
C ALA A 54 11.83 -4.46 13.16
N GLY A 55 12.96 -4.31 12.45
CA GLY A 55 14.10 -5.22 12.52
C GLY A 55 14.10 -6.33 11.47
N PHE A 56 13.22 -6.29 10.46
CA PHE A 56 13.12 -7.33 9.45
C PHE A 56 13.44 -6.81 8.05
N LYS A 57 14.38 -7.42 7.34
CA LYS A 57 14.65 -7.19 5.92
C LYS A 57 13.96 -8.26 5.08
N ASN A 58 13.61 -7.92 3.83
CA ASN A 58 12.96 -8.83 2.88
C ASN A 58 11.66 -9.47 3.43
N ALA A 59 10.92 -8.73 4.25
CA ALA A 59 9.77 -9.27 4.98
C ALA A 59 8.49 -9.29 4.16
N ILE A 60 8.35 -8.39 3.19
CA ILE A 60 7.19 -8.32 2.31
C ILE A 60 7.62 -8.10 0.87
N ILE A 61 6.99 -8.81 -0.07
CA ILE A 61 7.40 -8.82 -1.47
C ILE A 61 6.17 -8.87 -2.38
N GLY A 62 6.03 -7.88 -3.26
CA GLY A 62 5.08 -7.92 -4.38
C GLY A 62 5.69 -8.67 -5.57
N LYS A 63 4.92 -9.54 -6.21
CA LYS A 63 5.35 -10.31 -7.38
C LYS A 63 4.25 -10.45 -8.40
N GLU A 64 4.59 -10.56 -9.68
CA GLU A 64 3.65 -11.08 -10.67
C GLU A 64 3.34 -12.56 -10.37
N ALA A 65 2.11 -12.96 -10.67
CA ALA A 65 1.72 -14.36 -10.59
C ALA A 65 2.55 -15.21 -11.56
N PRO A 66 2.97 -16.44 -11.18
CA PRO A 66 3.67 -17.34 -12.09
C PRO A 66 2.81 -17.66 -13.33
N THR A 67 3.45 -17.67 -14.49
CA THR A 67 2.80 -18.02 -15.76
C THR A 67 3.18 -19.42 -16.26
N ASP A 68 4.18 -20.02 -15.65
CA ASP A 68 4.78 -21.29 -16.01
C ASP A 68 4.48 -22.43 -15.01
N ASP A 69 3.74 -22.14 -13.94
CA ASP A 69 3.29 -23.11 -12.96
C ASP A 69 1.80 -23.43 -13.15
N PRO A 70 1.46 -24.59 -13.73
CA PRO A 70 0.06 -24.97 -13.94
C PRO A 70 -0.70 -25.31 -12.65
N THR A 71 -0.01 -25.42 -11.53
CA THR A 71 -0.61 -25.71 -10.22
C THR A 71 -0.93 -24.45 -9.44
N TRP A 72 -0.43 -23.28 -9.89
CA TRP A 72 -0.69 -22.02 -9.24
C TRP A 72 -2.09 -21.50 -9.60
N SER A 73 -2.81 -21.02 -8.60
CA SER A 73 -4.15 -20.46 -8.77
C SER A 73 -4.40 -19.33 -7.79
N LEU A 74 -5.15 -18.32 -8.24
CA LEU A 74 -5.69 -17.27 -7.35
C LEU A 74 -6.67 -17.81 -6.32
N GLU A 75 -7.32 -18.94 -6.60
CA GLU A 75 -8.29 -19.59 -5.71
C GLU A 75 -7.61 -20.42 -4.60
N ASP A 76 -6.29 -20.54 -4.64
CA ASP A 76 -5.53 -21.27 -3.62
C ASP A 76 -5.23 -20.37 -2.44
N ALA A 77 -5.84 -20.67 -1.28
CA ALA A 77 -5.69 -19.94 -0.03
C ALA A 77 -4.24 -19.85 0.50
N ARG A 78 -3.28 -20.54 -0.13
CA ARG A 78 -1.86 -20.39 0.18
C ARG A 78 -1.24 -19.15 -0.45
N HIS A 79 -1.96 -18.48 -1.36
CA HIS A 79 -1.46 -17.35 -2.14
C HIS A 79 -2.26 -16.08 -1.86
N SER A 80 -1.63 -15.12 -1.19
CA SER A 80 -2.19 -13.78 -1.07
C SER A 80 -2.01 -13.01 -2.37
N ALA A 81 -3.04 -12.26 -2.80
CA ALA A 81 -3.01 -11.58 -4.09
C ALA A 81 -3.78 -10.24 -4.10
N ILE A 82 -3.37 -9.37 -5.02
CA ILE A 82 -4.21 -8.25 -5.50
C ILE A 82 -4.98 -8.77 -6.71
N VAL A 83 -6.29 -8.94 -6.54
CA VAL A 83 -7.19 -9.53 -7.53
C VAL A 83 -7.88 -8.42 -8.32
N TYR A 84 -7.62 -8.38 -9.62
CA TYR A 84 -8.19 -7.37 -10.51
C TYR A 84 -9.63 -7.70 -10.90
N LYS A 85 -10.53 -6.75 -10.68
CA LYS A 85 -11.97 -6.91 -10.97
C LYS A 85 -12.42 -5.86 -11.99
N PRO A 86 -12.82 -6.27 -13.21
CA PRO A 86 -13.40 -5.37 -14.19
C PRO A 86 -14.82 -4.98 -13.76
N SER A 87 -14.94 -3.89 -13.02
CA SER A 87 -16.19 -3.44 -12.42
C SER A 87 -16.25 -1.92 -12.36
N ASP A 88 -17.47 -1.38 -12.42
CA ASP A 88 -17.74 0.06 -12.30
C ASP A 88 -17.66 0.55 -10.84
N ILE A 89 -17.43 -0.32 -9.88
CA ILE A 89 -17.29 0.05 -8.47
C ILE A 89 -16.02 0.91 -8.31
N PRO A 90 -16.13 2.17 -7.87
CA PRO A 90 -14.98 3.05 -7.67
C PRO A 90 -14.37 2.83 -6.28
N ASN A 91 -13.78 1.66 -6.05
CA ASN A 91 -13.24 1.28 -4.75
C ASN A 91 -12.09 0.26 -4.87
N ALA A 92 -11.41 0.04 -3.76
CA ALA A 92 -10.56 -1.10 -3.47
C ALA A 92 -10.82 -1.56 -2.03
N SER A 93 -10.44 -2.77 -1.67
CA SER A 93 -10.56 -3.25 -0.29
C SER A 93 -9.54 -4.34 -0.01
N GLY A 94 -8.91 -4.29 1.17
CA GLY A 94 -7.91 -5.24 1.63
C GLY A 94 -8.40 -6.14 2.77
N PRO A 95 -9.30 -7.09 2.53
CA PRO A 95 -9.69 -8.06 3.54
C PRO A 95 -8.57 -9.07 3.82
N HIS A 96 -8.62 -9.69 4.98
CA HIS A 96 -7.77 -10.83 5.32
C HIS A 96 -8.56 -11.92 6.04
N VAL A 97 -8.08 -13.14 5.94
CA VAL A 97 -8.53 -14.29 6.72
C VAL A 97 -7.48 -14.58 7.79
N HIS A 98 -7.90 -14.71 9.04
CA HIS A 98 -7.00 -15.01 10.14
C HIS A 98 -7.48 -16.20 10.96
N ASP A 99 -6.54 -16.91 11.58
CA ASP A 99 -6.85 -17.95 12.56
C ASP A 99 -7.33 -17.29 13.87
N PRO A 100 -8.58 -17.52 14.29
CA PRO A 100 -9.13 -16.87 15.48
C PRO A 100 -8.41 -17.28 16.79
N ARG A 101 -7.64 -18.37 16.77
CA ARG A 101 -6.92 -18.88 17.94
C ARG A 101 -5.58 -18.17 18.14
N SER A 102 -4.87 -17.85 17.05
CA SER A 102 -3.53 -17.28 17.06
C SER A 102 -3.49 -15.81 16.63
N GLY A 103 -4.48 -15.38 15.83
CA GLY A 103 -4.45 -14.10 15.13
C GLY A 103 -3.53 -14.10 13.89
N GLU A 104 -2.97 -15.26 13.51
CA GLU A 104 -2.16 -15.37 12.31
C GLU A 104 -3.00 -15.06 11.06
N ILE A 105 -2.51 -14.15 10.23
CA ILE A 105 -3.12 -13.88 8.92
C ILE A 105 -2.70 -14.98 7.97
N LEU A 106 -3.68 -15.73 7.49
CA LEU A 106 -3.46 -16.91 6.65
C LEU A 106 -3.43 -16.55 5.17
N GLU A 107 -4.31 -15.65 4.77
CA GLU A 107 -4.54 -15.27 3.39
C GLU A 107 -5.10 -13.85 3.30
N THR A 108 -4.81 -13.19 2.17
CA THR A 108 -5.47 -11.93 1.81
C THR A 108 -5.70 -11.86 0.29
N HIS A 109 -6.92 -11.48 -0.09
CA HIS A 109 -7.29 -11.12 -1.46
C HIS A 109 -7.72 -9.67 -1.50
N ILE A 110 -6.82 -8.77 -1.91
CA ILE A 110 -7.15 -7.37 -2.12
C ILE A 110 -8.04 -7.26 -3.35
N ASN A 111 -9.27 -6.79 -3.17
CA ASN A 111 -10.17 -6.52 -4.27
C ASN A 111 -9.79 -5.21 -4.94
N TRP A 112 -9.27 -5.28 -6.16
CA TRP A 112 -8.88 -4.13 -6.95
C TRP A 112 -9.88 -3.91 -8.09
N TYR A 113 -10.83 -3.01 -7.90
CA TYR A 113 -11.81 -2.71 -8.94
C TYR A 113 -11.23 -1.75 -9.97
N HIS A 114 -11.49 -2.02 -11.27
CA HIS A 114 -10.97 -1.19 -12.35
C HIS A 114 -11.29 0.30 -12.15
N ASN A 115 -12.50 0.59 -11.73
CA ASN A 115 -12.98 1.97 -11.63
C ASN A 115 -12.46 2.74 -10.41
N VAL A 116 -11.56 2.16 -9.59
CA VAL A 116 -10.82 2.91 -8.57
C VAL A 116 -10.05 4.08 -9.19
N MET A 117 -9.64 3.97 -10.44
CA MET A 117 -8.95 5.05 -11.16
C MET A 117 -9.83 6.30 -11.33
N LEU A 118 -11.14 6.15 -11.51
CA LEU A 118 -12.05 7.29 -11.54
C LEU A 118 -12.12 7.98 -10.15
N LEU A 119 -12.13 7.19 -9.08
CA LEU A 119 -12.09 7.72 -7.72
C LEU A 119 -10.80 8.52 -7.48
N LEU A 120 -9.66 7.97 -7.88
CA LEU A 120 -8.35 8.62 -7.76
C LEU A 120 -8.29 9.91 -8.58
N TYR A 121 -8.80 9.89 -9.81
CA TYR A 121 -8.91 11.07 -10.66
C TYR A 121 -9.71 12.17 -9.96
N ASN A 122 -10.90 11.84 -9.45
CA ASN A 122 -11.78 12.80 -8.78
C ASN A 122 -11.15 13.37 -7.49
N TRP A 123 -10.50 12.55 -6.70
CA TRP A 123 -9.82 13.02 -5.48
C TRP A 123 -8.67 13.95 -5.80
N TYR A 124 -7.83 13.55 -6.76
CA TYR A 124 -6.64 14.32 -7.08
C TYR A 124 -6.95 15.64 -7.76
N ILE A 125 -7.89 15.68 -8.72
CA ILE A 125 -8.28 16.93 -9.38
C ILE A 125 -8.88 17.93 -8.38
N VAL A 126 -9.70 17.47 -7.44
CA VAL A 126 -10.33 18.34 -6.44
C VAL A 126 -9.28 18.89 -5.45
N GLN A 127 -8.33 18.08 -5.01
CA GLN A 127 -7.37 18.49 -3.98
C GLN A 127 -6.12 19.14 -4.57
N ALA A 128 -5.60 18.66 -5.70
CA ALA A 128 -4.35 19.10 -6.29
C ALA A 128 -4.51 19.98 -7.54
N GLY A 129 -5.70 20.07 -8.13
CA GLY A 129 -5.91 20.80 -9.38
C GLY A 129 -5.54 22.28 -9.33
N ALA A 130 -5.56 22.90 -8.15
CA ALA A 130 -5.14 24.29 -7.98
C ALA A 130 -3.60 24.45 -8.04
N ILE A 131 -2.85 23.46 -7.60
CA ILE A 131 -1.40 23.55 -7.37
C ILE A 131 -0.59 22.67 -8.35
N ASP A 132 -1.17 21.60 -8.90
CA ASP A 132 -0.52 20.70 -9.86
C ASP A 132 -1.12 20.86 -11.27
N PRO A 133 -0.37 21.38 -12.24
CA PRO A 133 -0.83 21.43 -13.63
C PRO A 133 -1.15 20.05 -14.23
N GLY A 134 -0.49 18.98 -13.76
CA GLY A 134 -0.75 17.60 -14.19
C GLY A 134 -2.16 17.13 -13.86
N ALA A 135 -2.73 17.65 -12.76
CA ALA A 135 -4.10 17.35 -12.34
C ALA A 135 -5.21 18.00 -13.21
N ARG A 136 -4.85 18.95 -14.09
CA ARG A 136 -5.83 19.72 -14.90
C ARG A 136 -6.14 19.10 -16.27
N LYS A 137 -5.64 17.90 -16.52
CA LYS A 137 -5.87 17.17 -17.77
C LYS A 137 -7.16 16.36 -17.68
N PRO A 138 -7.91 16.21 -18.81
CA PRO A 138 -9.08 15.34 -18.87
C PRO A 138 -8.76 13.86 -18.54
N GLN A 139 -7.54 13.45 -18.80
CA GLN A 139 -6.97 12.16 -18.44
C GLN A 139 -5.55 12.39 -17.93
N PHE A 140 -5.24 11.78 -16.78
CA PHE A 140 -3.89 11.85 -16.24
C PHE A 140 -2.92 11.02 -17.08
N ASP A 141 -1.66 11.44 -17.09
CA ASP A 141 -0.58 10.63 -17.64
C ASP A 141 -0.45 9.32 -16.87
N ASP A 142 0.04 8.28 -17.55
CA ASP A 142 0.18 6.95 -16.92
C ASP A 142 1.10 6.98 -15.68
N GLU A 143 2.08 7.87 -15.65
CA GLU A 143 2.97 8.04 -14.50
C GLU A 143 2.20 8.60 -13.29
N LEU A 144 1.47 9.70 -13.44
CA LEU A 144 0.67 10.28 -12.36
C LEU A 144 -0.39 9.29 -11.86
N MET A 145 -1.14 8.68 -12.79
CA MET A 145 -2.14 7.67 -12.41
C MET A 145 -1.49 6.47 -11.72
N GLY A 146 -0.31 6.05 -12.17
CA GLY A 146 0.44 4.97 -11.57
C GLY A 146 0.84 5.25 -10.11
N GLU A 147 1.33 6.46 -9.81
CA GLU A 147 1.67 6.86 -8.44
C GLU A 147 0.42 6.92 -7.53
N LEU A 148 -0.73 7.33 -8.08
CA LEU A 148 -2.00 7.28 -7.35
C LEU A 148 -2.46 5.83 -7.08
N ILE A 149 -2.25 4.92 -8.04
CA ILE A 149 -2.49 3.48 -7.88
C ILE A 149 -1.57 2.91 -6.79
N ARG A 150 -0.29 3.24 -6.80
CA ARG A 150 0.68 2.85 -5.77
C ARG A 150 0.23 3.30 -4.38
N PHE A 151 -0.23 4.53 -4.26
CA PHE A 151 -0.76 5.08 -3.00
C PHE A 151 -1.90 4.22 -2.45
N VAL A 152 -2.91 3.88 -3.26
CA VAL A 152 -4.02 3.03 -2.81
C VAL A 152 -3.56 1.60 -2.57
N SER A 153 -2.68 1.05 -3.42
CA SER A 153 -2.11 -0.29 -3.19
C SER A 153 -1.43 -0.38 -1.82
N SER A 154 -0.60 0.60 -1.47
CA SER A 154 0.05 0.68 -0.16
C SER A 154 -0.96 0.74 0.98
N HIS A 155 -2.06 1.49 0.82
CA HIS A 155 -3.13 1.60 1.81
C HIS A 155 -3.85 0.26 2.02
N GLU A 156 -4.28 -0.39 0.94
CA GLU A 156 -4.98 -1.68 1.01
C GLU A 156 -4.08 -2.79 1.60
N VAL A 157 -2.80 -2.79 1.27
CA VAL A 157 -1.82 -3.68 1.91
C VAL A 157 -1.78 -3.45 3.43
N GLY A 158 -1.87 -2.20 3.88
CA GLY A 158 -1.98 -1.90 5.31
C GLY A 158 -3.15 -2.61 5.99
N HIS A 159 -4.31 -2.66 5.33
CA HIS A 159 -5.46 -3.41 5.84
C HIS A 159 -5.19 -4.91 5.92
N THR A 160 -4.50 -5.47 4.93
CA THR A 160 -4.15 -6.90 4.95
C THR A 160 -3.15 -7.27 6.03
N LEU A 161 -2.39 -6.30 6.54
CA LEU A 161 -1.52 -6.45 7.70
C LEU A 161 -2.26 -6.27 9.04
N GLY A 162 -3.59 -6.14 9.00
CA GLY A 162 -4.43 -5.98 10.19
C GLY A 162 -4.60 -4.53 10.68
N LEU A 163 -4.09 -3.54 9.95
CA LEU A 163 -4.21 -2.15 10.34
C LEU A 163 -5.58 -1.58 10.00
N ARG A 164 -6.10 -0.74 10.89
CA ARG A 164 -7.34 0.01 10.68
C ARG A 164 -7.03 1.46 10.33
N HIS A 165 -8.02 2.18 9.80
CA HIS A 165 -7.91 3.63 9.64
C HIS A 165 -7.59 4.32 10.97
N ASN A 166 -6.77 5.36 10.89
CA ASN A 166 -6.32 6.14 12.05
C ASN A 166 -6.43 7.64 11.78
N PHE A 167 -7.63 8.12 11.48
CA PHE A 167 -7.96 9.48 11.05
C PHE A 167 -7.41 10.61 11.91
N GLY A 168 -6.96 10.32 13.13
CA GLY A 168 -6.30 11.29 14.00
C GLY A 168 -4.82 11.51 13.68
N SER A 169 -4.22 10.70 12.80
CA SER A 169 -2.79 10.72 12.53
C SER A 169 -2.34 12.04 11.91
N SER A 170 -3.01 12.52 10.88
CA SER A 170 -2.68 13.78 10.21
C SER A 170 -2.83 15.02 11.11
N ALA A 171 -3.68 14.96 12.14
CA ALA A 171 -3.84 16.04 13.10
C ALA A 171 -2.57 16.30 13.95
N THR A 172 -1.62 15.38 13.94
CA THR A 172 -0.34 15.54 14.64
C THR A 172 0.70 16.35 13.86
N VAL A 173 0.45 16.61 12.58
CA VAL A 173 1.34 17.40 11.72
C VAL A 173 0.94 18.88 11.81
N PRO A 174 1.86 19.78 12.21
CA PRO A 174 1.57 21.20 12.21
C PRO A 174 1.27 21.73 10.80
N VAL A 175 0.17 22.48 10.67
CA VAL A 175 -0.32 22.96 9.35
C VAL A 175 0.73 23.80 8.59
N GLU A 176 1.51 24.59 9.30
CA GLU A 176 2.60 25.40 8.70
C GLU A 176 3.67 24.54 8.03
N LYS A 177 3.88 23.29 8.52
CA LYS A 177 4.84 22.34 7.93
C LYS A 177 4.36 21.77 6.60
N LEU A 178 3.05 21.70 6.39
CA LEU A 178 2.48 21.20 5.14
C LEU A 178 2.76 22.11 3.93
N ARG A 179 3.22 23.35 4.17
CA ARG A 179 3.64 24.31 3.14
C ARG A 179 5.16 24.34 2.91
N ASP A 180 5.90 23.66 3.74
CA ASP A 180 7.35 23.54 3.64
C ASP A 180 7.70 22.30 2.81
N LYS A 181 8.06 22.50 1.54
CA LYS A 181 8.37 21.42 0.60
C LYS A 181 9.45 20.49 1.14
N ALA A 182 10.56 21.03 1.62
CA ALA A 182 11.69 20.23 2.11
C ALA A 182 11.29 19.39 3.33
N TRP A 183 10.45 19.95 4.20
CA TRP A 183 9.94 19.21 5.36
C TRP A 183 8.98 18.07 4.94
N VAL A 184 8.05 18.34 4.00
CA VAL A 184 7.10 17.33 3.51
C VAL A 184 7.82 16.22 2.75
N GLU A 185 8.81 16.52 1.94
CA GLU A 185 9.63 15.51 1.25
C GLU A 185 10.37 14.59 2.23
N ALA A 186 10.83 15.13 3.37
CA ALA A 186 11.53 14.35 4.39
C ALA A 186 10.61 13.55 5.32
N ASN A 187 9.41 14.06 5.62
CA ASN A 187 8.56 13.55 6.70
C ASN A 187 7.18 13.03 6.21
N GLY A 188 6.79 13.34 4.98
CA GLY A 188 5.43 13.14 4.51
C GLY A 188 4.46 14.21 5.04
N HIS A 189 3.24 14.23 4.53
CA HIS A 189 2.17 15.14 4.99
C HIS A 189 1.26 14.50 6.06
N THR A 190 1.44 13.21 6.33
CA THR A 190 0.81 12.45 7.40
C THR A 190 1.75 11.35 7.88
N PRO A 191 1.75 11.00 9.18
CA PRO A 191 2.57 9.92 9.71
C PRO A 191 2.09 8.52 9.29
N SER A 192 0.91 8.38 8.71
CA SER A 192 0.33 7.09 8.40
C SER A 192 -0.40 7.07 7.06
N ILE A 193 -0.09 6.04 6.26
CA ILE A 193 -0.84 5.73 5.03
C ILE A 193 -2.29 5.31 5.32
N MET A 194 -2.60 4.89 6.56
CA MET A 194 -3.94 4.48 6.98
C MET A 194 -4.84 5.65 7.40
N ASP A 195 -4.34 6.89 7.34
CA ASP A 195 -5.13 8.10 7.46
C ASP A 195 -5.77 8.46 6.10
N TYR A 196 -6.92 9.12 6.10
CA TYR A 196 -7.53 9.67 4.89
C TYR A 196 -7.08 11.11 4.63
N ALA A 197 -5.85 11.46 4.99
CA ALA A 197 -5.24 12.74 4.64
C ALA A 197 -5.11 12.96 3.12
N ARG A 198 -5.06 11.87 2.36
CA ARG A 198 -5.00 11.81 0.89
C ARG A 198 -3.86 12.65 0.32
N PHE A 199 -4.14 13.86 -0.19
CA PHE A 199 -3.16 14.71 -0.86
C PHE A 199 -3.01 16.04 -0.12
N ASN A 200 -1.79 16.59 -0.15
CA ASN A 200 -1.47 17.86 0.48
C ASN A 200 -2.01 19.03 -0.36
N TYR A 201 -3.26 19.39 -0.18
CA TYR A 201 -3.94 20.46 -0.95
C TYR A 201 -3.49 21.88 -0.58
N ILE A 202 -2.67 22.03 0.47
CA ILE A 202 -2.09 23.33 0.86
C ILE A 202 -0.61 23.46 0.50
N ALA A 203 -0.06 22.52 -0.23
CA ALA A 203 1.27 22.64 -0.82
C ALA A 203 1.34 23.94 -1.64
N GLN A 204 2.49 24.59 -1.63
CA GLN A 204 2.68 25.84 -2.38
C GLN A 204 3.15 25.49 -3.79
N PRO A 205 2.64 26.16 -4.84
CA PRO A 205 3.18 26.02 -6.19
C PRO A 205 4.63 26.46 -6.22
N GLU A 206 5.42 25.82 -7.08
CA GLU A 206 6.82 26.20 -7.34
C GLU A 206 6.91 27.46 -8.16
#